data_e4aa7886a99f7b0b25a2c51767b4f363
#
_entry.id   e4aa7886a99f7b0b25a2c51767b4f363
#
_cell.length_a   1.000
_cell.length_b   1.000
_cell.length_c   1.000
_cell.angle_alpha   90.00
_cell.angle_beta   90.00
_cell.angle_gamma   90.00
#
_symmetry.space_group_name_H-M   'P 1'
#
loop_
_entity.id
_entity.type
_entity.pdbx_description
1 polymer ?
#
loop_
_entity_poly.entity_id
_entity_poly.type
_entity_poly.pdbx_seq_one_letter_code
_entity_poly.pdbx_strand_id
1 'polypeptide(L)'
;MRFRHPDGSLVHLAYCTNVHPAEDLDGVMAQLRDHAEPVRRRLGRDRLGIGLWLARDAVRTLGSDPAALRRLKKTLDERGLEAVTLNGFPYQGFGDEVVKYRVYRPDWTEPERLDHTVELARLLAALLPDDVTEGTISTLPLAWRTDFDDAARKASLAALGTLAARLDAIEELTGRSIRVGLEPEPGCTVETTADAVAALTAEGAPPPARIGVCVDTCHLATSFEDPATAIAGITGAGLPIVKSQLSAALVADRPADPGVRTALAAFAEPRFLHQTRIRAADGTVRATDDLDEALAGGLPDDGPWRAHFHVPLHAPLEPPLTATTPVLEETLARLVGGPAPLTRHLEVETYTWQALPAHLRPRSRAQLADGIAAELSVARDLLTSLGLKELP
;
A
#
# COMPACT_ATOMS: atom_id res chain seq x y z
N MET A 1 7.34 -6.08 12.66
CA MET A 1 8.73 -6.09 13.19
C MET A 1 9.17 -4.65 13.44
N ARG A 2 10.03 -4.42 14.42
CA ARG A 2 10.51 -3.09 14.77
C ARG A 2 12.02 -2.99 14.51
N PHE A 3 12.46 -1.86 13.99
CA PHE A 3 13.85 -1.58 13.71
C PHE A 3 14.26 -0.26 14.36
N ARG A 4 15.49 -0.22 14.86
CA ARG A 4 16.10 1.03 15.34
C ARG A 4 16.98 1.59 14.23
N HIS A 5 16.65 2.78 13.80
CA HIS A 5 17.46 3.55 12.87
C HIS A 5 18.69 4.13 13.60
N PRO A 6 19.82 4.43 12.92
CA PRO A 6 21.01 5.02 13.55
C PRO A 6 20.77 6.33 14.31
N ASP A 7 19.77 7.14 13.96
CA ASP A 7 19.36 8.35 14.69
C ASP A 7 18.63 8.06 16.02
N GLY A 8 18.34 6.78 16.31
CA GLY A 8 17.63 6.34 17.51
C GLY A 8 16.12 6.18 17.35
N SER A 9 15.52 6.64 16.25
CA SER A 9 14.09 6.49 15.97
C SER A 9 13.70 5.03 15.68
N LEU A 10 12.41 4.71 15.86
CA LEU A 10 11.85 3.41 15.51
C LEU A 10 11.24 3.46 14.11
N VAL A 11 11.50 2.40 13.34
CA VAL A 11 10.85 2.11 12.05
C VAL A 11 10.10 0.80 12.20
N HIS A 12 8.84 0.79 11.79
CA HIS A 12 7.97 -0.39 11.81
C HIS A 12 7.93 -1.04 10.43
N LEU A 13 8.08 -2.36 10.39
CA LEU A 13 7.83 -3.17 9.20
C LEU A 13 6.64 -4.09 9.47
N ALA A 14 5.63 -3.98 8.61
CA ALA A 14 4.40 -4.77 8.63
C ALA A 14 4.20 -5.49 7.30
N TYR A 15 3.20 -6.38 7.22
CA TYR A 15 2.63 -6.79 5.94
C TYR A 15 1.13 -6.47 5.89
N CYS A 16 0.62 -6.19 4.71
CA CYS A 16 -0.77 -5.82 4.50
C CYS A 16 -1.70 -7.05 4.55
N THR A 17 -2.76 -6.98 5.34
CA THR A 17 -3.72 -8.08 5.46
C THR A 17 -4.76 -8.14 4.34
N ASN A 18 -4.75 -7.21 3.39
CA ASN A 18 -5.61 -7.26 2.21
C ASN A 18 -5.37 -8.49 1.33
N VAL A 19 -4.21 -9.15 1.46
CA VAL A 19 -3.94 -10.45 0.85
C VAL A 19 -4.87 -11.57 1.37
N HIS A 20 -5.50 -11.36 2.52
CA HIS A 20 -6.48 -12.24 3.16
C HIS A 20 -7.81 -11.50 3.35
N PRO A 21 -8.53 -11.13 2.30
CA PRO A 21 -9.68 -10.25 2.43
C PRO A 21 -10.75 -10.82 3.36
N ALA A 22 -11.27 -9.94 4.24
CA ALA A 22 -12.34 -10.25 5.18
C ALA A 22 -13.27 -9.05 5.31
N GLU A 23 -14.54 -9.22 5.00
CA GLU A 23 -15.52 -8.13 4.96
C GLU A 23 -16.10 -7.80 6.35
N ASP A 24 -16.07 -8.74 7.27
CA ASP A 24 -16.61 -8.60 8.62
C ASP A 24 -15.57 -8.88 9.72
N LEU A 25 -15.93 -8.59 10.95
CA LEU A 25 -15.05 -8.76 12.10
C LEU A 25 -14.68 -10.23 12.36
N ASP A 26 -15.59 -11.17 12.14
CA ASP A 26 -15.29 -12.58 12.37
C ASP A 26 -14.28 -13.10 11.33
N GLY A 27 -14.37 -12.64 10.09
CA GLY A 27 -13.37 -12.86 9.07
C GLY A 27 -12.02 -12.24 9.45
N VAL A 28 -11.98 -10.98 9.95
CA VAL A 28 -10.76 -10.36 10.45
C VAL A 28 -10.13 -11.19 11.57
N MET A 29 -10.91 -11.64 12.53
CA MET A 29 -10.42 -12.49 13.63
C MET A 29 -9.88 -13.84 13.14
N ALA A 30 -10.53 -14.41 12.10
CA ALA A 30 -10.08 -15.64 11.48
C ALA A 30 -8.75 -15.45 10.73
N GLN A 31 -8.58 -14.36 9.95
CA GLN A 31 -7.32 -14.11 9.24
C GLN A 31 -6.14 -13.88 10.19
N LEU A 32 -6.34 -13.22 11.34
CA LEU A 32 -5.29 -13.06 12.35
C LEU A 32 -4.81 -14.42 12.89
N ARG A 33 -5.74 -15.34 13.14
CA ARG A 33 -5.45 -16.70 13.62
C ARG A 33 -4.84 -17.59 12.54
N ASP A 34 -5.43 -17.56 11.35
CA ASP A 34 -5.16 -18.58 10.31
C ASP A 34 -4.01 -18.17 9.37
N HIS A 35 -3.64 -16.88 9.35
CA HIS A 35 -2.62 -16.34 8.47
C HIS A 35 -1.56 -15.53 9.21
N ALA A 36 -1.91 -14.46 9.93
CA ALA A 36 -0.93 -13.55 10.52
C ALA A 36 -0.07 -14.22 11.62
N GLU A 37 -0.69 -14.95 12.54
CA GLU A 37 0.05 -15.68 13.57
C GLU A 37 0.96 -16.76 12.98
N PRO A 38 0.54 -17.58 11.99
CA PRO A 38 1.44 -18.49 11.28
C PRO A 38 2.64 -17.83 10.59
N VAL A 39 2.49 -16.64 10.00
CA VAL A 39 3.61 -15.86 9.43
C VAL A 39 4.58 -15.45 10.54
N ARG A 40 4.09 -14.88 11.65
CA ARG A 40 4.91 -14.50 12.80
C ARG A 40 5.76 -15.67 13.32
N ARG A 41 5.15 -16.86 13.45
CA ARG A 41 5.83 -18.07 13.93
C ARG A 41 6.96 -18.51 12.98
N ARG A 42 6.77 -18.38 11.66
CA ARG A 42 7.79 -18.70 10.65
C ARG A 42 8.99 -17.76 10.72
N LEU A 43 8.73 -16.51 11.00
CA LEU A 43 9.80 -15.53 11.22
C LEU A 43 10.54 -15.74 12.54
N GLY A 44 10.02 -16.57 13.45
CA GLY A 44 10.62 -16.80 14.76
C GLY A 44 10.64 -15.54 15.62
N ARG A 45 9.61 -14.70 15.51
CA ARG A 45 9.52 -13.42 16.23
C ARG A 45 8.42 -13.44 17.27
N ASP A 46 8.66 -12.75 18.39
CA ASP A 46 7.66 -12.57 19.44
C ASP A 46 6.54 -11.63 18.96
N ARG A 47 6.89 -10.63 18.12
CA ARG A 47 5.97 -9.64 17.58
C ARG A 47 6.09 -9.48 16.06
N LEU A 48 4.95 -9.29 15.40
CA LEU A 48 4.86 -9.01 13.96
C LEU A 48 3.97 -7.79 13.74
N GLY A 49 4.50 -6.80 13.00
CA GLY A 49 3.70 -5.70 12.49
C GLY A 49 2.74 -6.17 11.40
N ILE A 50 1.51 -5.72 11.47
CA ILE A 50 0.50 -5.93 10.43
C ILE A 50 -0.13 -4.61 10.04
N GLY A 51 -0.30 -4.40 8.74
CA GLY A 51 -1.13 -3.37 8.18
C GLY A 51 -2.53 -3.92 7.99
N LEU A 52 -3.44 -3.57 8.89
CA LEU A 52 -4.80 -4.07 8.80
C LEU A 52 -5.55 -3.41 7.65
N TRP A 53 -6.16 -4.25 6.82
CA TRP A 53 -7.28 -3.83 6.02
C TRP A 53 -8.58 -4.19 6.77
N LEU A 54 -9.44 -3.18 6.97
CA LEU A 54 -10.73 -3.31 7.62
C LEU A 54 -11.81 -2.82 6.66
N ALA A 55 -12.61 -3.73 6.14
CA ALA A 55 -13.74 -3.39 5.29
C ALA A 55 -14.85 -2.65 6.08
N ARG A 56 -15.71 -1.94 5.37
CA ARG A 56 -16.79 -1.12 5.94
C ARG A 56 -17.56 -1.80 7.07
N ASP A 57 -17.94 -3.06 6.89
CA ASP A 57 -18.78 -3.76 7.88
C ASP A 57 -18.01 -4.13 9.15
N ALA A 58 -16.72 -4.48 9.02
CA ALA A 58 -15.83 -4.65 10.16
C ALA A 58 -15.64 -3.32 10.92
N VAL A 59 -15.41 -2.21 10.21
CA VAL A 59 -15.26 -0.87 10.80
C VAL A 59 -16.52 -0.45 11.55
N ARG A 60 -17.70 -0.64 10.98
CA ARG A 60 -18.97 -0.32 11.63
C ARG A 60 -19.20 -1.12 12.91
N THR A 61 -18.88 -2.41 12.89
CA THR A 61 -19.00 -3.27 14.06
C THR A 61 -18.04 -2.81 15.16
N LEU A 62 -16.78 -2.54 14.84
CA LEU A 62 -15.77 -2.08 15.79
C LEU A 62 -16.08 -0.68 16.36
N GLY A 63 -16.59 0.23 15.53
CA GLY A 63 -16.95 1.59 15.94
C GLY A 63 -18.20 1.65 16.81
N SER A 64 -19.15 0.72 16.66
CA SER A 64 -20.40 0.69 17.42
C SER A 64 -20.36 -0.19 18.67
N ASP A 65 -19.40 -1.14 18.75
CA ASP A 65 -19.27 -2.06 19.88
C ASP A 65 -17.87 -1.97 20.54
N PRO A 66 -17.73 -1.23 21.64
CA PRO A 66 -16.48 -1.15 22.40
C PRO A 66 -15.97 -2.52 22.93
N ALA A 67 -16.85 -3.52 23.12
CA ALA A 67 -16.43 -4.86 23.53
C ALA A 67 -15.77 -5.60 22.36
N ALA A 68 -16.28 -5.42 21.15
CA ALA A 68 -15.66 -5.95 19.93
C ALA A 68 -14.26 -5.37 19.70
N LEU A 69 -14.08 -4.06 19.88
CA LEU A 69 -12.77 -3.41 19.75
C LEU A 69 -11.78 -3.92 20.82
N ARG A 70 -12.20 -4.04 22.08
CA ARG A 70 -11.36 -4.63 23.14
C ARG A 70 -10.99 -6.09 22.82
N ARG A 71 -11.92 -6.87 22.26
CA ARG A 71 -11.66 -8.25 21.84
C ARG A 71 -10.61 -8.30 20.73
N LEU A 72 -10.69 -7.41 19.75
CA LEU A 72 -9.70 -7.33 18.68
C LEU A 72 -8.31 -6.97 19.22
N LYS A 73 -8.21 -5.91 20.06
CA LYS A 73 -6.94 -5.52 20.69
C LYS A 73 -6.33 -6.67 21.50
N LYS A 74 -7.13 -7.32 22.33
CA LYS A 74 -6.69 -8.50 23.09
C LYS A 74 -6.22 -9.64 22.19
N THR A 75 -6.90 -9.91 21.07
CA THR A 75 -6.50 -10.94 20.12
C THR A 75 -5.17 -10.62 19.46
N LEU A 76 -4.93 -9.36 19.11
CA LEU A 76 -3.63 -8.92 18.57
C LEU A 76 -2.52 -9.19 19.61
N ASP A 77 -2.70 -8.75 20.85
CA ASP A 77 -1.72 -8.92 21.92
C ASP A 77 -1.43 -10.41 22.20
N GLU A 78 -2.47 -11.24 22.35
CA GLU A 78 -2.33 -12.68 22.60
C GLU A 78 -1.61 -13.44 21.48
N ARG A 79 -1.68 -12.94 20.24
CA ARG A 79 -1.03 -13.54 19.08
C ARG A 79 0.33 -12.89 18.75
N GLY A 80 0.77 -11.92 19.53
CA GLY A 80 2.00 -11.17 19.25
C GLY A 80 1.94 -10.38 17.95
N LEU A 81 0.78 -9.78 17.64
CA LEU A 81 0.56 -8.97 16.45
C LEU A 81 0.42 -7.50 16.83
N GLU A 82 0.94 -6.60 16.01
CA GLU A 82 0.92 -5.15 16.26
C GLU A 82 0.31 -4.42 15.05
N ALA A 83 -0.81 -3.74 15.26
CA ALA A 83 -1.38 -2.85 14.26
C ALA A 83 -0.87 -1.42 14.50
N VAL A 84 0.08 -0.97 13.68
CA VAL A 84 0.62 0.40 13.72
C VAL A 84 0.29 1.18 12.45
N THR A 85 -0.24 0.51 11.44
CA THR A 85 -0.69 1.09 10.18
C THR A 85 -1.93 0.36 9.69
N LEU A 86 -2.78 1.08 8.94
CA LEU A 86 -3.92 0.50 8.24
C LEU A 86 -3.80 0.77 6.74
N ASN A 87 -4.32 -0.16 5.94
CA ASN A 87 -4.61 0.10 4.55
C ASN A 87 -6.08 0.54 4.43
N GLY A 88 -6.31 1.83 4.20
CA GLY A 88 -7.64 2.43 4.05
C GLY A 88 -8.03 2.66 2.59
N PHE A 89 -7.25 2.13 1.64
CA PHE A 89 -7.53 2.31 0.21
C PHE A 89 -8.78 1.53 -0.22
N PRO A 90 -8.88 0.19 -0.11
CA PRO A 90 -10.10 -0.51 -0.41
C PRO A 90 -11.15 -0.28 0.68
N TYR A 91 -12.37 0.05 0.26
CA TYR A 91 -13.49 0.30 1.16
C TYR A 91 -14.25 -0.98 1.53
N GLN A 92 -14.54 -1.81 0.52
CA GLN A 92 -15.20 -3.11 0.65
C GLN A 92 -15.03 -3.92 -0.65
N GLY A 93 -15.38 -5.20 -0.62
CA GLY A 93 -15.44 -6.06 -1.81
C GLY A 93 -14.08 -6.41 -2.39
N PHE A 94 -12.99 -6.26 -1.64
CA PHE A 94 -11.64 -6.54 -2.14
C PHE A 94 -11.40 -8.05 -2.36
N GLY A 95 -12.22 -8.90 -1.71
CA GLY A 95 -12.23 -10.34 -1.89
C GLY A 95 -13.14 -10.86 -2.99
N ASP A 96 -13.89 -9.99 -3.68
CA ASP A 96 -14.81 -10.37 -4.75
C ASP A 96 -14.10 -11.01 -5.95
N GLU A 97 -14.84 -11.76 -6.78
CA GLU A 97 -14.30 -12.34 -8.01
C GLU A 97 -13.83 -11.29 -9.01
N VAL A 98 -14.51 -10.13 -9.04
CA VAL A 98 -14.16 -8.97 -9.87
C VAL A 98 -14.16 -7.72 -9.00
N VAL A 99 -12.99 -7.13 -8.84
CA VAL A 99 -12.76 -5.87 -8.10
C VAL A 99 -12.66 -4.69 -9.06
N LYS A 100 -11.66 -4.70 -9.91
CA LYS A 100 -11.37 -3.69 -10.95
C LYS A 100 -11.71 -2.26 -10.48
N TYR A 101 -12.48 -1.49 -11.25
CA TYR A 101 -12.80 -0.10 -10.95
C TYR A 101 -13.60 0.13 -9.65
N ARG A 102 -14.18 -0.93 -9.05
CA ARG A 102 -14.93 -0.80 -7.81
C ARG A 102 -14.08 -0.46 -6.60
N VAL A 103 -12.78 -0.75 -6.64
CA VAL A 103 -11.83 -0.41 -5.55
C VAL A 103 -11.72 1.10 -5.34
N TYR A 104 -11.95 1.90 -6.40
CA TYR A 104 -11.86 3.36 -6.37
C TYR A 104 -13.13 4.05 -5.83
N ARG A 105 -14.11 3.26 -5.36
CA ARG A 105 -15.36 3.80 -4.79
C ARG A 105 -15.60 3.28 -3.35
N PRO A 106 -16.14 4.17 -2.48
CA PRO A 106 -16.37 5.62 -2.66
C PRO A 106 -15.04 6.37 -2.82
N ASP A 107 -15.06 7.45 -3.59
CA ASP A 107 -13.90 8.33 -3.73
C ASP A 107 -13.96 9.54 -2.77
N TRP A 108 -12.98 10.47 -2.85
CA TRP A 108 -12.91 11.62 -1.92
C TRP A 108 -13.97 12.71 -2.18
N THR A 109 -14.77 12.59 -3.23
CA THR A 109 -15.97 13.43 -3.43
C THR A 109 -17.18 12.93 -2.64
N GLU A 110 -17.13 11.69 -2.16
CA GLU A 110 -18.23 11.00 -1.48
C GLU A 110 -18.02 11.03 0.04
N PRO A 111 -19.02 11.46 0.84
CA PRO A 111 -18.85 11.60 2.30
C PRO A 111 -18.50 10.27 2.99
N GLU A 112 -18.89 9.14 2.41
CA GLU A 112 -18.59 7.80 2.93
C GLU A 112 -17.10 7.54 3.02
N ARG A 113 -16.29 8.08 2.11
CA ARG A 113 -14.82 7.96 2.15
C ARG A 113 -14.25 8.69 3.37
N LEU A 114 -14.69 9.92 3.61
CA LEU A 114 -14.29 10.71 4.76
C LEU A 114 -14.68 10.01 6.06
N ASP A 115 -15.94 9.62 6.20
CA ASP A 115 -16.46 9.00 7.41
C ASP A 115 -15.72 7.69 7.74
N HIS A 116 -15.51 6.85 6.73
CA HIS A 116 -14.74 5.60 6.89
C HIS A 116 -13.31 5.85 7.34
N THR A 117 -12.61 6.83 6.73
CA THR A 117 -11.23 7.14 7.08
C THR A 117 -11.11 7.71 8.50
N VAL A 118 -12.08 8.53 8.94
CA VAL A 118 -12.15 9.02 10.33
C VAL A 118 -12.34 7.87 11.31
N GLU A 119 -13.25 6.92 11.01
CA GLU A 119 -13.45 5.75 11.85
C GLU A 119 -12.21 4.85 11.90
N LEU A 120 -11.54 4.62 10.76
CA LEU A 120 -10.25 3.92 10.73
C LEU A 120 -9.21 4.60 11.63
N ALA A 121 -9.15 5.94 11.63
CA ALA A 121 -8.21 6.68 12.47
C ALA A 121 -8.51 6.51 13.97
N ARG A 122 -9.80 6.54 14.36
CA ARG A 122 -10.22 6.27 15.74
C ARG A 122 -9.89 4.85 16.19
N LEU A 123 -10.15 3.88 15.32
CA LEU A 123 -9.83 2.48 15.58
C LEU A 123 -8.32 2.27 15.70
N LEU A 124 -7.51 2.84 14.81
CA LEU A 124 -6.06 2.74 14.86
C LEU A 124 -5.51 3.35 16.15
N ALA A 125 -5.98 4.55 16.55
CA ALA A 125 -5.56 5.19 17.79
C ALA A 125 -5.82 4.29 19.02
N ALA A 126 -6.91 3.51 19.02
CA ALA A 126 -7.22 2.58 20.10
C ALA A 126 -6.43 1.25 20.01
N LEU A 127 -6.06 0.82 18.81
CA LEU A 127 -5.35 -0.44 18.56
C LEU A 127 -3.83 -0.32 18.71
N LEU A 128 -3.27 0.89 18.59
CA LEU A 128 -1.83 1.11 18.74
C LEU A 128 -1.31 0.47 20.03
N PRO A 129 -0.14 -0.18 20.00
CA PRO A 129 0.57 -0.60 21.20
C PRO A 129 0.77 0.56 22.20
N ASP A 130 0.85 0.25 23.47
CA ASP A 130 0.91 1.30 24.51
C ASP A 130 2.16 2.18 24.42
N ASP A 131 3.24 1.65 23.88
CA ASP A 131 4.53 2.33 23.64
C ASP A 131 4.64 3.01 22.28
N VAL A 132 3.58 2.98 21.44
CA VAL A 132 3.54 3.60 20.11
C VAL A 132 2.54 4.76 20.12
N THR A 133 2.99 5.95 19.81
CA THR A 133 2.19 7.17 19.80
C THR A 133 1.79 7.65 18.41
N GLU A 134 2.31 7.03 17.36
CA GLU A 134 2.09 7.41 15.97
C GLU A 134 1.55 6.23 15.17
N GLY A 135 0.49 6.47 14.38
CA GLY A 135 -0.07 5.51 13.44
C GLY A 135 -0.31 6.13 12.08
N THR A 136 -0.38 5.29 11.03
CA THR A 136 -0.55 5.76 9.65
C THR A 136 -1.63 4.99 8.90
N ILE A 137 -2.26 5.66 7.94
CA ILE A 137 -3.28 5.07 7.07
C ILE A 137 -2.97 5.48 5.64
N SER A 138 -2.89 4.52 4.70
CA SER A 138 -2.89 4.84 3.27
C SER A 138 -4.31 4.97 2.75
N THR A 139 -4.52 5.81 1.75
CA THR A 139 -5.84 6.04 1.17
C THR A 139 -5.78 6.32 -0.32
N LEU A 140 -6.91 6.10 -0.98
CA LEU A 140 -7.16 6.42 -2.39
C LEU A 140 -6.66 7.83 -2.75
N PRO A 141 -5.93 7.99 -3.87
CA PRO A 141 -5.38 9.28 -4.31
C PRO A 141 -6.43 10.11 -5.05
N LEU A 142 -7.38 10.66 -4.31
CA LEU A 142 -8.57 11.44 -4.67
C LEU A 142 -9.64 10.60 -5.35
N ALA A 143 -9.44 10.19 -6.60
CA ALA A 143 -10.41 9.43 -7.38
C ALA A 143 -9.76 8.75 -8.60
N TRP A 144 -10.47 7.84 -9.24
CA TRP A 144 -10.18 7.45 -10.61
C TRP A 144 -10.34 8.66 -11.54
N ARG A 145 -9.49 8.78 -12.59
CA ARG A 145 -9.39 10.00 -13.43
C ARG A 145 -10.63 10.34 -14.24
N THR A 146 -11.50 9.36 -14.51
CA THR A 146 -12.70 9.59 -15.33
C THR A 146 -13.71 10.46 -14.57
N ASP A 147 -14.27 11.45 -15.26
CA ASP A 147 -15.30 12.36 -14.72
C ASP A 147 -14.86 13.19 -13.49
N PHE A 148 -13.56 13.39 -13.29
CA PHE A 148 -13.01 14.17 -12.20
C PHE A 148 -12.66 15.58 -12.67
N ASP A 149 -13.54 16.54 -12.39
CA ASP A 149 -13.42 17.94 -12.76
C ASP A 149 -12.89 18.83 -11.62
N ASP A 150 -12.81 20.13 -11.85
CA ASP A 150 -12.38 21.11 -10.84
C ASP A 150 -13.30 21.17 -9.62
N ALA A 151 -14.60 20.91 -9.78
CA ALA A 151 -15.53 20.86 -8.65
C ALA A 151 -15.28 19.61 -7.79
N ALA A 152 -15.06 18.45 -8.40
CA ALA A 152 -14.67 17.22 -7.74
C ALA A 152 -13.33 17.38 -7.01
N ARG A 153 -12.35 18.03 -7.63
CA ARG A 153 -11.05 18.31 -7.00
C ARG A 153 -11.21 19.17 -5.75
N LYS A 154 -11.99 20.27 -5.84
CA LYS A 154 -12.25 21.14 -4.68
C LYS A 154 -12.99 20.42 -3.56
N ALA A 155 -13.98 19.59 -3.89
CA ALA A 155 -14.73 18.80 -2.91
C ALA A 155 -13.79 17.81 -2.19
N SER A 156 -12.93 17.12 -2.93
CA SER A 156 -11.95 16.17 -2.37
C SER A 156 -10.96 16.86 -1.44
N LEU A 157 -10.41 18.02 -1.82
CA LEU A 157 -9.49 18.78 -0.96
C LEU A 157 -10.18 19.31 0.31
N ALA A 158 -11.44 19.75 0.21
CA ALA A 158 -12.24 20.15 1.36
C ALA A 158 -12.51 18.98 2.33
N ALA A 159 -12.79 17.78 1.79
CA ALA A 159 -12.94 16.57 2.57
C ALA A 159 -11.64 16.21 3.31
N LEU A 160 -10.49 16.29 2.64
CA LEU A 160 -9.16 16.08 3.26
C LEU A 160 -8.86 17.14 4.33
N GLY A 161 -9.24 18.40 4.14
CA GLY A 161 -9.15 19.45 5.16
C GLY A 161 -9.99 19.13 6.39
N THR A 162 -11.21 18.64 6.17
CA THR A 162 -12.09 18.16 7.26
C THR A 162 -11.48 16.95 7.98
N LEU A 163 -10.90 16.00 7.24
CA LEU A 163 -10.19 14.87 7.81
C LEU A 163 -9.06 15.36 8.72
N ALA A 164 -8.22 16.29 8.26
CA ALA A 164 -7.10 16.80 9.05
C ALA A 164 -7.56 17.37 10.40
N ALA A 165 -8.65 18.16 10.42
CA ALA A 165 -9.22 18.67 11.66
C ALA A 165 -9.76 17.56 12.58
N ARG A 166 -10.31 16.48 12.01
CA ARG A 166 -10.75 15.30 12.78
C ARG A 166 -9.57 14.52 13.37
N LEU A 167 -8.45 14.44 12.65
CA LEU A 167 -7.22 13.80 13.12
C LEU A 167 -6.59 14.61 14.28
N ASP A 168 -6.62 15.95 14.22
CA ASP A 168 -6.20 16.82 15.33
C ASP A 168 -7.03 16.52 16.60
N ALA A 169 -8.36 16.47 16.46
CA ALA A 169 -9.24 16.16 17.58
C ALA A 169 -9.01 14.74 18.16
N ILE A 170 -8.67 13.76 17.32
CA ILE A 170 -8.31 12.41 17.78
C ILE A 170 -7.02 12.46 18.61
N GLU A 171 -6.01 13.18 18.18
CA GLU A 171 -4.76 13.32 18.93
C GLU A 171 -4.97 14.06 20.25
N GLU A 172 -5.71 15.17 20.27
CA GLU A 172 -6.06 15.91 21.49
C GLU A 172 -6.77 15.01 22.50
N LEU A 173 -7.67 14.14 22.05
CA LEU A 173 -8.44 13.25 22.91
C LEU A 173 -7.64 12.05 23.42
N THR A 174 -6.76 11.49 22.57
CA THR A 174 -6.14 10.18 22.83
C THR A 174 -4.64 10.24 23.11
N GLY A 175 -3.97 11.36 22.81
CA GLY A 175 -2.50 11.47 22.80
C GLY A 175 -1.84 10.64 21.69
N ARG A 176 -2.62 10.15 20.70
CA ARG A 176 -2.14 9.33 19.58
C ARG A 176 -2.23 10.09 18.27
N SER A 177 -1.09 10.29 17.62
CA SER A 177 -1.01 10.98 16.34
C SER A 177 -1.30 10.03 15.19
N ILE A 178 -2.36 10.31 14.44
CA ILE A 178 -2.67 9.55 13.22
C ILE A 178 -2.45 10.44 12.01
N ARG A 179 -1.74 9.90 11.00
CA ARG A 179 -1.52 10.58 9.72
C ARG A 179 -2.05 9.75 8.56
N VAL A 180 -2.51 10.42 7.51
CA VAL A 180 -3.08 9.77 6.31
C VAL A 180 -2.24 10.14 5.09
N GLY A 181 -1.85 9.15 4.32
CA GLY A 181 -1.10 9.31 3.07
C GLY A 181 -1.95 9.01 1.85
N LEU A 182 -2.08 9.97 0.93
CA LEU A 182 -2.55 9.68 -0.43
C LEU A 182 -1.56 8.76 -1.10
N GLU A 183 -2.04 7.69 -1.72
CA GLU A 183 -1.23 6.67 -2.38
C GLU A 183 -1.34 6.83 -3.90
N PRO A 184 -0.44 7.59 -4.56
CA PRO A 184 -0.46 7.76 -6.00
C PRO A 184 -0.57 6.41 -6.70
N GLU A 185 -1.50 6.30 -7.66
CA GLU A 185 -1.77 5.04 -8.33
C GLU A 185 -2.01 5.21 -9.82
N PRO A 186 -1.42 4.33 -10.67
CA PRO A 186 -1.66 4.34 -12.11
C PRO A 186 -3.14 4.39 -12.46
N GLY A 187 -3.54 5.40 -13.26
CA GLY A 187 -4.92 5.58 -13.71
C GLY A 187 -5.79 6.47 -12.82
N CYS A 188 -5.36 6.82 -11.61
CA CYS A 188 -6.04 7.79 -10.77
C CYS A 188 -5.74 9.24 -11.18
N THR A 189 -6.46 10.20 -10.60
CA THR A 189 -6.22 11.64 -10.80
C THR A 189 -4.89 12.09 -10.24
N VAL A 190 -4.39 11.40 -9.24
CA VAL A 190 -3.05 11.53 -8.68
C VAL A 190 -2.33 10.23 -9.01
N GLU A 191 -1.71 10.18 -10.19
CA GLU A 191 -1.05 8.99 -10.70
C GLU A 191 0.43 8.92 -10.25
N THR A 192 1.08 10.08 -10.19
CA THR A 192 2.51 10.20 -9.90
C THR A 192 2.77 10.94 -8.59
N THR A 193 4.00 10.84 -8.09
CA THR A 193 4.42 11.64 -6.93
C THR A 193 4.38 13.14 -7.23
N ALA A 194 4.63 13.55 -8.47
CA ALA A 194 4.49 14.95 -8.90
C ALA A 194 3.02 15.42 -8.85
N ASP A 195 2.07 14.57 -9.24
CA ASP A 195 0.63 14.86 -9.11
C ASP A 195 0.23 15.00 -7.63
N ALA A 196 0.79 14.15 -6.75
CA ALA A 196 0.56 14.24 -5.30
C ALA A 196 1.08 15.57 -4.74
N VAL A 197 2.29 15.98 -5.14
CA VAL A 197 2.84 17.29 -4.78
C VAL A 197 1.92 18.40 -5.28
N ALA A 198 1.52 18.39 -6.53
CA ALA A 198 0.62 19.38 -7.11
C ALA A 198 -0.72 19.45 -6.37
N ALA A 199 -1.33 18.32 -6.05
CA ALA A 199 -2.61 18.25 -5.33
C ALA A 199 -2.49 18.75 -3.88
N LEU A 200 -1.45 18.33 -3.16
CA LEU A 200 -1.28 18.63 -1.73
C LEU A 200 -0.61 19.99 -1.45
N THR A 201 -0.17 20.70 -2.49
CA THR A 201 0.31 22.11 -2.38
C THR A 201 -0.60 23.12 -3.07
N ALA A 202 -1.69 22.66 -3.69
CA ALA A 202 -2.68 23.52 -4.34
C ALA A 202 -3.43 24.41 -3.33
N GLU A 203 -4.10 25.44 -3.83
CA GLU A 203 -5.03 26.23 -3.01
C GLU A 203 -6.14 25.34 -2.44
N GLY A 204 -6.36 25.44 -1.13
CA GLY A 204 -7.32 24.59 -0.41
C GLY A 204 -6.79 23.20 0.00
N ALA A 205 -5.50 22.92 -0.23
CA ALA A 205 -4.89 21.69 0.24
C ALA A 205 -4.91 21.56 1.78
N PRO A 206 -5.00 20.33 2.32
CA PRO A 206 -5.00 20.09 3.75
C PRO A 206 -3.63 20.39 4.38
N PRO A 207 -3.57 20.65 5.71
CA PRO A 207 -2.30 20.84 6.42
C PRO A 207 -1.38 19.61 6.28
N PRO A 208 -0.08 19.79 5.95
CA PRO A 208 0.86 18.69 5.77
C PRO A 208 1.19 17.94 7.06
N ALA A 209 0.87 18.51 8.22
CA ALA A 209 1.05 17.84 9.50
C ALA A 209 0.26 16.54 9.63
N ARG A 210 -0.88 16.41 8.93
CA ARG A 210 -1.81 15.27 9.03
C ARG A 210 -1.93 14.48 7.73
N ILE A 211 -1.81 15.16 6.59
CA ILE A 211 -2.01 14.57 5.27
C ILE A 211 -0.69 14.68 4.49
N GLY A 212 -0.27 13.59 3.91
CA GLY A 212 0.93 13.51 3.09
C GLY A 212 0.81 12.43 2.03
N VAL A 213 1.93 11.81 1.71
CA VAL A 213 2.03 10.81 0.63
C VAL A 213 2.32 9.42 1.21
N CYS A 214 1.63 8.41 0.72
CA CYS A 214 2.03 7.01 0.82
C CYS A 214 2.77 6.66 -0.46
N VAL A 215 4.03 6.26 -0.36
CA VAL A 215 4.82 5.85 -1.53
C VAL A 215 4.70 4.35 -1.71
N ASP A 216 3.97 3.91 -2.74
CA ASP A 216 3.99 2.51 -3.19
C ASP A 216 5.06 2.33 -4.27
N THR A 217 5.99 1.39 -4.05
CA THR A 217 7.14 1.19 -4.92
C THR A 217 6.79 0.50 -6.24
N CYS A 218 5.69 -0.26 -6.29
CA CYS A 218 5.13 -0.81 -7.53
C CYS A 218 4.49 0.28 -8.39
N HIS A 219 3.71 1.19 -7.78
CA HIS A 219 3.06 2.30 -8.49
C HIS A 219 4.09 3.26 -9.07
N LEU A 220 5.08 3.66 -8.25
CA LEU A 220 6.20 4.50 -8.67
C LEU A 220 6.96 3.87 -9.85
N ALA A 221 7.24 2.57 -9.75
CA ALA A 221 7.91 1.85 -10.83
C ALA A 221 7.04 1.74 -12.08
N THR A 222 5.74 1.44 -11.94
CA THR A 222 4.81 1.34 -13.09
C THR A 222 4.71 2.66 -13.82
N SER A 223 4.69 3.78 -13.12
CA SER A 223 4.69 5.14 -13.70
C SER A 223 6.07 5.58 -14.21
N PHE A 224 7.07 4.72 -14.17
CA PHE A 224 8.45 5.01 -14.61
C PHE A 224 9.08 6.20 -13.88
N GLU A 225 8.68 6.48 -12.65
CA GLU A 225 9.31 7.52 -11.85
C GLU A 225 10.72 7.09 -11.39
N ASP A 226 11.61 8.08 -11.30
CA ASP A 226 12.93 7.91 -10.70
C ASP A 226 12.82 8.09 -9.18
N PRO A 227 13.23 7.11 -8.37
CA PRO A 227 13.05 7.17 -6.91
C PRO A 227 13.69 8.39 -6.24
N ALA A 228 14.87 8.81 -6.72
CA ALA A 228 15.56 9.95 -6.13
C ALA A 228 14.79 11.25 -6.40
N THR A 229 14.33 11.44 -7.63
CA THR A 229 13.54 12.59 -8.05
C THR A 229 12.18 12.64 -7.34
N ALA A 230 11.49 11.50 -7.26
CA ALA A 230 10.19 11.37 -6.60
C ALA A 230 10.26 11.74 -5.10
N ILE A 231 11.19 11.14 -4.37
CA ILE A 231 11.35 11.40 -2.93
C ILE A 231 11.82 12.83 -2.67
N ALA A 232 12.77 13.35 -3.47
CA ALA A 232 13.22 14.73 -3.37
C ALA A 232 12.10 15.73 -3.68
N GLY A 233 11.23 15.44 -4.65
CA GLY A 233 10.07 16.27 -4.99
C GLY A 233 9.08 16.39 -3.83
N ILE A 234 8.70 15.26 -3.20
CA ILE A 234 7.78 15.24 -2.06
C ILE A 234 8.38 16.04 -0.88
N THR A 235 9.61 15.71 -0.49
CA THR A 235 10.27 16.33 0.67
C THR A 235 10.61 17.79 0.42
N GLY A 236 11.04 18.15 -0.80
CA GLY A 236 11.32 19.52 -1.21
C GLY A 236 10.08 20.43 -1.21
N ALA A 237 8.90 19.86 -1.40
CA ALA A 237 7.62 20.54 -1.25
C ALA A 237 7.15 20.68 0.22
N GLY A 238 7.91 20.16 1.19
CA GLY A 238 7.54 20.18 2.60
C GLY A 238 6.45 19.15 2.97
N LEU A 239 6.17 18.19 2.10
CA LEU A 239 5.18 17.14 2.35
C LEU A 239 5.80 15.95 3.09
N PRO A 240 5.11 15.39 4.09
CA PRO A 240 5.58 14.17 4.76
C PRO A 240 5.33 12.94 3.88
N ILE A 241 6.28 12.01 3.91
CA ILE A 241 6.06 10.64 3.46
C ILE A 241 5.51 9.87 4.66
N VAL A 242 4.19 9.65 4.66
CA VAL A 242 3.46 9.10 5.80
C VAL A 242 3.79 7.64 6.03
N LYS A 243 3.83 6.87 4.95
CA LYS A 243 4.24 5.45 4.91
C LYS A 243 4.73 5.06 3.53
N SER A 244 5.27 3.87 3.41
CA SER A 244 5.59 3.27 2.11
C SER A 244 5.12 1.82 2.04
N GLN A 245 4.47 1.48 0.91
CA GLN A 245 4.21 0.10 0.51
C GLN A 245 5.44 -0.45 -0.21
N LEU A 246 5.94 -1.57 0.29
CA LEU A 246 7.07 -2.30 -0.30
C LEU A 246 6.51 -3.37 -1.22
N SER A 247 6.61 -3.13 -2.51
CA SER A 247 5.99 -3.89 -3.59
C SER A 247 6.87 -3.85 -4.83
N ALA A 248 6.64 -4.71 -5.80
CA ALA A 248 7.36 -4.69 -7.07
C ALA A 248 6.41 -4.99 -8.23
N ALA A 249 6.56 -4.26 -9.33
CA ALA A 249 5.77 -4.41 -10.55
C ALA A 249 6.33 -5.50 -11.46
N LEU A 250 5.46 -6.06 -12.30
CA LEU A 250 5.82 -6.98 -13.37
C LEU A 250 6.46 -6.23 -14.54
N VAL A 251 7.57 -6.76 -15.08
CA VAL A 251 8.30 -6.17 -16.20
C VAL A 251 8.42 -7.14 -17.37
N ALA A 252 8.16 -6.64 -18.57
CA ALA A 252 8.42 -7.29 -19.84
C ALA A 252 9.35 -6.41 -20.69
N ASP A 253 10.62 -6.77 -20.81
CA ASP A 253 11.61 -5.95 -21.51
C ASP A 253 11.37 -5.90 -23.03
N ARG A 254 10.81 -6.94 -23.61
CA ARG A 254 10.55 -7.06 -25.06
C ARG A 254 9.13 -7.55 -25.32
N PRO A 255 8.11 -6.71 -25.10
CA PRO A 255 6.71 -7.11 -25.24
C PRO A 255 6.29 -7.45 -26.67
N ALA A 256 7.08 -7.09 -27.70
CA ALA A 256 6.89 -7.52 -29.08
C ALA A 256 7.18 -9.01 -29.30
N ASP A 257 7.98 -9.66 -28.44
CA ASP A 257 8.32 -11.08 -28.52
C ASP A 257 7.08 -11.95 -28.19
N PRO A 258 6.68 -12.88 -29.08
CA PRO A 258 5.53 -13.75 -28.84
C PRO A 258 5.63 -14.58 -27.54
N GLY A 259 6.85 -15.02 -27.17
CA GLY A 259 7.08 -15.74 -25.92
C GLY A 259 6.83 -14.87 -24.69
N VAL A 260 7.23 -13.60 -24.75
CA VAL A 260 6.97 -12.61 -23.68
C VAL A 260 5.48 -12.34 -23.57
N ARG A 261 4.77 -12.14 -24.69
CA ARG A 261 3.31 -11.95 -24.69
C ARG A 261 2.57 -13.14 -24.09
N THR A 262 3.00 -14.36 -24.43
CA THR A 262 2.43 -15.59 -23.82
C THR A 262 2.63 -15.63 -22.30
N ALA A 263 3.83 -15.26 -21.83
CA ALA A 263 4.12 -15.20 -20.41
C ALA A 263 3.29 -14.11 -19.69
N LEU A 264 3.16 -12.90 -20.29
CA LEU A 264 2.33 -11.82 -19.76
C LEU A 264 0.85 -12.20 -19.67
N ALA A 265 0.32 -12.89 -20.70
CA ALA A 265 -1.08 -13.31 -20.74
C ALA A 265 -1.47 -14.22 -19.56
N ALA A 266 -0.52 -14.92 -18.96
CA ALA A 266 -0.77 -15.71 -17.75
C ALA A 266 -1.03 -14.84 -16.48
N PHE A 267 -0.67 -13.56 -16.50
CA PHE A 267 -0.91 -12.58 -15.44
C PHE A 267 -2.15 -11.72 -15.71
N ALA A 268 -2.72 -11.77 -16.91
CA ALA A 268 -3.96 -11.09 -17.23
C ALA A 268 -5.14 -11.87 -16.62
N GLU A 269 -5.60 -11.44 -15.45
CA GLU A 269 -6.64 -12.10 -14.69
C GLU A 269 -7.84 -11.16 -14.44
N PRO A 270 -9.05 -11.64 -14.21
CA PRO A 270 -10.25 -10.81 -14.25
C PRO A 270 -10.53 -10.01 -12.96
N ARG A 271 -9.83 -10.28 -11.84
CA ARG A 271 -10.18 -9.70 -10.53
C ARG A 271 -9.74 -8.25 -10.41
N PHE A 272 -8.46 -7.98 -10.67
CA PHE A 272 -7.86 -6.65 -10.48
C PHE A 272 -7.61 -5.95 -11.81
N LEU A 273 -7.39 -4.64 -11.78
CA LEU A 273 -6.80 -3.91 -12.90
C LEU A 273 -5.29 -4.08 -12.84
N HIS A 274 -4.70 -4.31 -14.00
CA HIS A 274 -3.25 -4.38 -14.17
C HIS A 274 -2.83 -3.27 -15.13
N GLN A 275 -2.89 -2.03 -14.65
CA GLN A 275 -2.54 -0.84 -15.45
C GLN A 275 -1.14 -1.03 -16.02
N THR A 276 -1.04 -0.95 -17.34
CA THR A 276 0.22 -1.18 -18.03
C THR A 276 0.75 0.10 -18.66
N ARG A 277 2.04 0.32 -18.53
CA ARG A 277 2.73 1.52 -18.99
C ARG A 277 3.95 1.14 -19.83
N ILE A 278 4.24 2.00 -20.82
CA ILE A 278 5.51 2.02 -21.55
C ILE A 278 6.07 3.43 -21.55
N ARG A 279 7.38 3.57 -21.39
CA ARG A 279 8.07 4.83 -21.66
C ARG A 279 8.57 4.81 -23.09
N ALA A 280 8.00 5.67 -23.95
CA ALA A 280 8.43 5.83 -25.35
C ALA A 280 9.82 6.48 -25.44
N ALA A 281 10.44 6.41 -26.62
CA ALA A 281 11.77 6.95 -26.87
C ALA A 281 11.86 8.49 -26.69
N ASP A 282 10.74 9.19 -26.83
CA ASP A 282 10.62 10.64 -26.56
C ASP A 282 10.45 10.98 -25.06
N GLY A 283 10.45 9.98 -24.20
CA GLY A 283 10.29 10.11 -22.74
C GLY A 283 8.83 10.15 -22.29
N THR A 284 7.86 10.19 -23.20
CA THR A 284 6.44 10.16 -22.82
C THR A 284 6.04 8.78 -22.28
N VAL A 285 5.18 8.75 -21.26
CA VAL A 285 4.60 7.51 -20.74
C VAL A 285 3.24 7.30 -21.41
N ARG A 286 3.07 6.16 -22.07
CA ARG A 286 1.79 5.73 -22.64
C ARG A 286 1.20 4.63 -21.77
N ALA A 287 -0.14 4.52 -21.78
CA ALA A 287 -0.90 3.81 -20.77
C ALA A 287 -2.05 3.01 -21.38
N THR A 288 -2.32 1.85 -20.78
CA THR A 288 -3.63 1.19 -20.80
C THR A 288 -4.09 0.99 -19.37
N ASP A 289 -5.39 0.87 -19.17
CA ASP A 289 -5.99 0.67 -17.84
C ASP A 289 -5.90 -0.78 -17.38
N ASP A 290 -5.74 -1.69 -18.32
CA ASP A 290 -5.56 -3.10 -18.00
C ASP A 290 -4.52 -3.76 -18.93
N LEU A 291 -3.92 -4.86 -18.46
CA LEU A 291 -2.96 -5.66 -19.21
C LEU A 291 -3.60 -6.31 -20.45
N ASP A 292 -4.85 -6.71 -20.37
CA ASP A 292 -5.60 -7.25 -21.52
C ASP A 292 -5.67 -6.26 -22.67
N GLU A 293 -5.89 -4.97 -22.40
CA GLU A 293 -5.92 -3.91 -23.40
C GLU A 293 -4.54 -3.74 -24.06
N ALA A 294 -3.47 -3.78 -23.27
CA ALA A 294 -2.10 -3.73 -23.79
C ALA A 294 -1.81 -4.93 -24.71
N LEU A 295 -2.16 -6.14 -24.29
CA LEU A 295 -2.02 -7.37 -25.05
C LEU A 295 -2.85 -7.37 -26.34
N ALA A 296 -4.01 -6.71 -26.33
CA ALA A 296 -4.85 -6.53 -27.52
C ALA A 296 -4.31 -5.49 -28.52
N GLY A 297 -3.16 -4.86 -28.24
CA GLY A 297 -2.52 -3.86 -29.11
C GLY A 297 -2.86 -2.41 -28.75
N GLY A 298 -3.45 -2.17 -27.58
CA GLY A 298 -3.73 -0.82 -27.07
C GLY A 298 -2.48 -0.05 -26.63
N LEU A 299 -1.32 -0.72 -26.55
CA LEU A 299 -0.06 -0.11 -26.11
C LEU A 299 1.04 -0.42 -27.15
N PRO A 300 1.93 0.54 -27.51
CA PRO A 300 3.13 0.27 -28.31
C PRO A 300 4.01 -0.80 -27.65
N ASP A 301 4.79 -1.53 -28.43
CA ASP A 301 5.64 -2.63 -27.96
C ASP A 301 7.12 -2.47 -28.34
N ASP A 302 7.52 -1.25 -28.66
CA ASP A 302 8.88 -0.83 -29.03
C ASP A 302 9.80 -0.52 -27.82
N GLY A 303 9.29 -0.71 -26.62
CA GLY A 303 10.03 -0.54 -25.36
C GLY A 303 9.49 -1.46 -24.24
N PRO A 304 10.12 -1.46 -23.06
CA PRO A 304 9.70 -2.31 -21.95
C PRO A 304 8.33 -1.89 -21.41
N TRP A 305 7.49 -2.89 -21.10
CA TRP A 305 6.24 -2.68 -20.38
C TRP A 305 6.46 -2.92 -18.89
N ARG A 306 5.78 -2.10 -18.08
CA ARG A 306 5.59 -2.31 -16.64
C ARG A 306 4.11 -2.41 -16.36
N ALA A 307 3.70 -3.52 -15.74
CA ALA A 307 2.31 -3.76 -15.37
C ALA A 307 2.15 -3.72 -13.85
N HIS A 308 1.13 -3.03 -13.38
CA HIS A 308 0.72 -2.96 -11.98
C HIS A 308 0.19 -4.34 -11.55
N PHE A 309 1.10 -5.21 -11.23
CA PHE A 309 0.85 -6.52 -10.64
C PHE A 309 1.89 -6.71 -9.55
N HIS A 310 1.48 -6.75 -8.28
CA HIS A 310 2.41 -6.91 -7.16
C HIS A 310 3.00 -8.31 -7.17
N VAL A 311 4.22 -8.45 -7.65
CA VAL A 311 4.90 -9.75 -7.69
C VAL A 311 5.59 -10.04 -6.35
N PRO A 312 5.65 -11.32 -5.89
CA PRO A 312 6.31 -11.69 -4.65
C PRO A 312 7.77 -11.25 -4.60
N LEU A 313 8.17 -10.55 -3.53
CA LEU A 313 9.50 -9.95 -3.41
C LEU A 313 10.65 -10.96 -3.27
N HIS A 314 10.37 -12.14 -2.70
CA HIS A 314 11.38 -13.15 -2.38
C HIS A 314 11.70 -14.10 -3.54
N ALA A 315 10.83 -14.19 -4.54
CA ALA A 315 10.95 -15.14 -5.62
C ALA A 315 11.15 -14.41 -6.96
N PRO A 316 12.33 -14.53 -7.60
CA PRO A 316 12.51 -13.99 -8.93
C PRO A 316 11.52 -14.63 -9.90
N LEU A 317 10.97 -13.83 -10.78
CA LEU A 317 10.14 -14.33 -11.88
C LEU A 317 10.97 -15.19 -12.83
N GLU A 318 10.34 -16.19 -13.43
CA GLU A 318 10.98 -16.97 -14.48
C GLU A 318 11.11 -16.13 -15.77
N PRO A 319 12.25 -16.22 -16.46
CA PRO A 319 12.39 -15.60 -17.78
C PRO A 319 11.26 -16.04 -18.72
N PRO A 320 10.73 -15.13 -19.58
CA PRO A 320 11.33 -13.84 -19.98
C PRO A 320 10.85 -12.62 -19.18
N LEU A 321 10.13 -12.81 -18.07
CA LEU A 321 9.63 -11.71 -17.24
C LEU A 321 10.59 -11.41 -16.09
N THR A 322 10.58 -10.17 -15.64
CA THR A 322 11.34 -9.69 -14.48
C THR A 322 10.48 -8.80 -13.59
N ALA A 323 11.04 -8.29 -12.50
CA ALA A 323 10.35 -7.42 -11.55
C ALA A 323 11.11 -6.11 -11.32
N THR A 324 10.39 -5.09 -10.84
CA THR A 324 10.96 -3.78 -10.51
C THR A 324 11.63 -3.75 -9.12
N THR A 325 12.13 -4.86 -8.62
CA THR A 325 12.85 -4.96 -7.34
C THR A 325 13.95 -3.90 -7.16
N PRO A 326 14.75 -3.54 -8.20
CA PRO A 326 15.74 -2.47 -8.07
C PRO A 326 15.13 -1.11 -7.71
N VAL A 327 13.90 -0.81 -8.16
CA VAL A 327 13.18 0.44 -7.82
C VAL A 327 12.78 0.44 -6.34
N LEU A 328 12.30 -0.70 -5.82
CA LEU A 328 12.02 -0.87 -4.38
C LEU A 328 13.28 -0.66 -3.55
N GLU A 329 14.40 -1.31 -3.91
CA GLU A 329 15.67 -1.21 -3.19
C GLU A 329 16.18 0.23 -3.13
N GLU A 330 16.17 0.95 -4.27
CA GLU A 330 16.58 2.34 -4.32
C GLU A 330 15.63 3.24 -3.52
N THR A 331 14.31 3.06 -3.66
CA THR A 331 13.33 3.83 -2.89
C THR A 331 13.52 3.62 -1.39
N LEU A 332 13.68 2.38 -0.95
CA LEU A 332 13.91 2.07 0.46
C LEU A 332 15.19 2.71 1.00
N ALA A 333 16.27 2.68 0.20
CA ALA A 333 17.52 3.37 0.55
C ALA A 333 17.34 4.88 0.71
N ARG A 334 16.52 5.53 -0.12
CA ARG A 334 16.16 6.96 0.02
C ARG A 334 15.31 7.23 1.25
N LEU A 335 14.37 6.34 1.57
CA LEU A 335 13.44 6.51 2.68
C LEU A 335 14.10 6.36 4.06
N VAL A 336 15.02 5.40 4.20
CA VAL A 336 15.56 5.04 5.52
C VAL A 336 17.08 4.91 5.59
N GLY A 337 17.81 5.11 4.50
CA GLY A 337 19.28 5.06 4.48
C GLY A 337 19.97 6.41 4.79
N GLY A 338 19.20 7.48 5.01
CA GLY A 338 19.68 8.83 5.32
C GLY A 338 20.03 9.03 6.80
N PRO A 339 20.34 10.27 7.21
CA PRO A 339 20.67 10.60 8.62
C PRO A 339 19.47 10.46 9.56
N ALA A 340 18.25 10.52 9.03
CA ALA A 340 16.99 10.24 9.72
C ALA A 340 16.03 9.58 8.72
N PRO A 341 15.10 8.69 9.17
CA PRO A 341 14.14 8.08 8.27
C PRO A 341 13.09 9.09 7.84
N LEU A 342 12.78 9.14 6.54
CA LEU A 342 11.73 10.01 5.99
C LEU A 342 10.32 9.47 6.30
N THR A 343 10.21 8.17 6.55
CA THR A 343 9.00 7.53 7.08
C THR A 343 9.37 6.48 8.12
N ARG A 344 8.45 6.23 9.06
CA ARG A 344 8.61 5.22 10.11
C ARG A 344 7.74 4.00 9.92
N HIS A 345 6.92 3.98 8.87
CA HIS A 345 5.96 2.91 8.59
C HIS A 345 6.19 2.34 7.20
N LEU A 346 6.63 1.09 7.17
CA LEU A 346 6.89 0.31 5.97
C LEU A 346 5.97 -0.92 5.99
N GLU A 347 5.41 -1.25 4.85
CA GLU A 347 4.45 -2.35 4.75
C GLU A 347 4.67 -3.15 3.47
N VAL A 348 4.98 -4.44 3.59
CA VAL A 348 5.01 -5.35 2.43
C VAL A 348 3.59 -5.55 1.94
N GLU A 349 3.34 -5.26 0.67
CA GLU A 349 2.02 -5.39 0.06
C GLU A 349 2.07 -6.20 -1.23
N THR A 350 1.70 -7.48 -1.13
CA THR A 350 1.54 -8.40 -2.25
C THR A 350 0.17 -9.07 -2.16
N TYR A 351 -0.88 -8.33 -2.52
CA TYR A 351 -2.26 -8.83 -2.47
C TYR A 351 -2.58 -9.84 -3.58
N THR A 352 -1.75 -9.92 -4.59
CA THR A 352 -1.96 -10.73 -5.81
C THR A 352 -1.62 -12.21 -5.68
N TRP A 353 -1.25 -12.71 -4.51
CA TRP A 353 -0.86 -14.13 -4.32
C TRP A 353 -1.85 -15.14 -4.92
N GLN A 354 -3.16 -14.86 -4.83
CA GLN A 354 -4.20 -15.72 -5.39
C GLN A 354 -4.49 -15.43 -6.87
N ALA A 355 -4.00 -14.29 -7.38
CA ALA A 355 -4.09 -13.88 -8.78
C ALA A 355 -2.90 -14.35 -9.62
N LEU A 356 -1.81 -14.81 -9.01
CA LEU A 356 -0.64 -15.37 -9.71
C LEU A 356 -1.05 -16.47 -10.70
N PRO A 357 -0.28 -16.69 -11.77
CA PRO A 357 -0.41 -17.88 -12.64
C PRO A 357 -0.49 -19.17 -11.83
N ALA A 358 -1.28 -20.14 -12.26
CA ALA A 358 -1.62 -21.32 -11.48
C ALA A 358 -0.41 -22.12 -10.96
N HIS A 359 0.70 -22.13 -11.68
CA HIS A 359 1.94 -22.83 -11.29
C HIS A 359 2.72 -22.09 -10.19
N LEU A 360 2.51 -20.77 -10.02
CA LEU A 360 3.15 -19.92 -9.01
C LEU A 360 2.28 -19.75 -7.75
N ARG A 361 0.99 -20.09 -7.83
CA ARG A 361 0.08 -19.91 -6.68
C ARG A 361 0.43 -20.84 -5.53
N PRO A 362 0.35 -20.35 -4.28
CA PRO A 362 0.42 -21.23 -3.11
C PRO A 362 -0.77 -22.20 -3.10
N ARG A 363 -0.48 -23.48 -2.90
CA ARG A 363 -1.48 -24.57 -2.89
C ARG A 363 -2.08 -24.81 -1.51
N SER A 364 -1.59 -24.11 -0.49
CA SER A 364 -2.06 -24.22 0.88
C SER A 364 -1.82 -22.94 1.66
N ARG A 365 -2.55 -22.77 2.78
CA ARG A 365 -2.30 -21.69 3.74
C ARG A 365 -0.87 -21.69 4.26
N ALA A 366 -0.28 -22.88 4.43
CA ALA A 366 1.09 -23.05 4.89
C ALA A 366 2.08 -22.45 3.88
N GLN A 367 1.94 -22.77 2.59
CA GLN A 367 2.79 -22.20 1.53
C GLN A 367 2.61 -20.68 1.39
N LEU A 368 1.38 -20.17 1.51
CA LEU A 368 1.15 -18.72 1.52
C LEU A 368 1.86 -18.05 2.70
N ALA A 369 1.77 -18.62 3.89
CA ALA A 369 2.45 -18.10 5.06
C ALA A 369 3.99 -18.21 4.95
N ASP A 370 4.52 -19.26 4.29
CA ASP A 370 5.95 -19.39 3.97
C ASP A 370 6.39 -18.27 3.01
N GLY A 371 5.59 -18.00 1.97
CA GLY A 371 5.86 -16.95 1.00
C GLY A 371 5.87 -15.54 1.63
N ILE A 372 4.83 -15.18 2.40
CA ILE A 372 4.76 -13.88 3.09
C ILE A 372 5.91 -13.72 4.09
N ALA A 373 6.27 -14.77 4.83
CA ALA A 373 7.42 -14.73 5.73
C ALA A 373 8.75 -14.53 4.98
N ALA A 374 8.87 -15.11 3.79
CA ALA A 374 10.04 -14.90 2.93
C ALA A 374 10.11 -13.47 2.38
N GLU A 375 9.00 -12.85 1.98
CA GLU A 375 8.96 -11.44 1.57
C GLU A 375 9.37 -10.49 2.71
N LEU A 376 8.83 -10.72 3.90
CA LEU A 376 9.23 -9.95 5.10
C LEU A 376 10.70 -10.14 5.45
N SER A 377 11.26 -11.32 5.17
CA SER A 377 12.70 -11.57 5.36
C SER A 377 13.55 -10.78 4.36
N VAL A 378 13.12 -10.66 3.09
CA VAL A 378 13.78 -9.80 2.09
C VAL A 378 13.77 -8.34 2.57
N ALA A 379 12.61 -7.82 2.96
CA ALA A 379 12.50 -6.44 3.46
C ALA A 379 13.36 -6.21 4.71
N ARG A 380 13.38 -7.16 5.66
CA ARG A 380 14.24 -7.14 6.85
C ARG A 380 15.72 -7.06 6.47
N ASP A 381 16.15 -7.90 5.54
CA ASP A 381 17.57 -7.98 5.13
C ASP A 381 18.01 -6.69 4.43
N LEU A 382 17.12 -6.09 3.61
CA LEU A 382 17.34 -4.76 3.02
C LEU A 382 17.49 -3.68 4.10
N LEU A 383 16.57 -3.62 5.08
CA LEU A 383 16.65 -2.66 6.19
C LEU A 383 17.95 -2.82 6.99
N THR A 384 18.34 -4.06 7.25
CA THR A 384 19.59 -4.35 7.98
C THR A 384 20.82 -3.93 7.18
N SER A 385 20.83 -4.15 5.86
CA SER A 385 21.91 -3.70 4.97
C SER A 385 22.07 -2.18 4.92
N LEU A 386 20.95 -1.45 5.13
CA LEU A 386 20.91 0.01 5.24
C LEU A 386 21.30 0.53 6.64
N GLY A 387 21.70 -0.36 7.55
CA GLY A 387 22.20 0.00 8.88
C GLY A 387 21.15 0.05 9.99
N LEU A 388 19.89 -0.31 9.71
CA LEU A 388 18.88 -0.41 10.75
C LEU A 388 19.08 -1.69 11.57
N LYS A 389 18.86 -1.61 12.87
CA LYS A 389 18.99 -2.75 13.78
C LYS A 389 17.62 -3.30 14.14
N GLU A 390 17.35 -4.57 13.78
CA GLU A 390 16.15 -5.25 14.20
C GLU A 390 16.10 -5.36 15.74
N LEU A 391 14.92 -5.11 16.31
CA LEU A 391 14.64 -5.24 17.74
C LEU A 391 13.94 -6.59 18.00
N PRO A 392 14.09 -7.14 19.22
CA PRO A 392 13.44 -8.39 19.61
C PRO A 392 11.93 -8.36 19.48
#